data_760721fba0a8b9e93e40a7613eb48ffd
#
_entry.id   760721fba0a8b9e93e40a7613eb48ffd
#
_cell.length_a   1.000
_cell.length_b   1.000
_cell.length_c   1.000
_cell.angle_alpha   90.00
_cell.angle_beta   90.00
_cell.angle_gamma   90.00
#
_symmetry.space_group_name_H-M   'P 1'
#
loop_
_entity.id
_entity.type
_entity.pdbx_description
1 polymer ?
#
loop_
_entity_poly.entity_id
_entity_poly.type
_entity_poly.pdbx_seq_one_letter_code
_entity_poly.pdbx_strand_id
1 'polypeptide(L)'
;MRHQIHDLLAPLPGTARQIHSFHFGPPQAKGKVYIQASLHADELPGMLVAWHLKQRLAELEAAGRLRSEIVLVPVANPVGLEQVLMDVPLGRYDLESGQNFNRWFVDLSEEIGNAIEGQLNDDAQHNLELIRASLRNALDRQKP
;
A
#
# COMPACT_ATOMS: atom_id res chain seq x y z
N MET A 1 -7.75 -0.18 17.19
CA MET A 1 -7.61 0.11 15.73
C MET A 1 -7.30 1.58 15.54
N ARG A 2 -6.26 1.90 14.78
CA ARG A 2 -5.93 3.26 14.32
C ARG A 2 -6.30 3.36 12.86
N HIS A 3 -6.88 4.46 12.43
CA HIS A 3 -7.28 4.72 11.04
C HIS A 3 -6.47 5.90 10.53
N GLN A 4 -5.85 5.74 9.36
CA GLN A 4 -5.12 6.80 8.67
C GLN A 4 -5.72 7.04 7.30
N ILE A 5 -5.72 8.29 6.88
CA ILE A 5 -6.19 8.74 5.57
C ILE A 5 -4.99 9.33 4.84
N HIS A 6 -4.77 8.88 3.62
CA HIS A 6 -3.70 9.32 2.75
C HIS A 6 -4.32 10.02 1.54
N ASP A 7 -4.15 11.33 1.48
CA ASP A 7 -4.65 12.13 0.37
C ASP A 7 -3.85 11.87 -0.91
N LEU A 8 -4.56 11.72 -2.01
CA LEU A 8 -4.01 11.67 -3.36
C LEU A 8 -4.37 12.96 -4.10
N LEU A 9 -3.73 13.20 -5.24
CA LEU A 9 -4.12 14.30 -6.13
C LEU A 9 -5.58 14.15 -6.52
N ALA A 10 -6.37 15.15 -6.19
CA ALA A 10 -7.77 15.22 -6.60
C ALA A 10 -7.86 15.63 -8.07
N PRO A 11 -8.73 15.00 -8.88
CA PRO A 11 -8.84 15.28 -10.29
C PRO A 11 -9.44 16.67 -10.55
N LEU A 12 -10.28 17.16 -9.65
CA LEU A 12 -11.00 18.42 -9.80
C LEU A 12 -11.08 19.17 -8.46
N PRO A 13 -11.11 20.51 -8.46
CA PRO A 13 -11.40 21.30 -7.27
C PRO A 13 -12.73 20.89 -6.65
N GLY A 14 -12.77 20.74 -5.32
CA GLY A 14 -13.96 20.34 -4.57
C GLY A 14 -14.20 18.82 -4.50
N THR A 15 -13.27 18.00 -5.05
CA THR A 15 -13.27 16.54 -4.88
C THR A 15 -12.13 16.13 -3.98
N ALA A 16 -12.25 14.93 -3.38
CA ALA A 16 -11.19 14.31 -2.60
C ALA A 16 -10.97 12.88 -3.10
N ARG A 17 -9.71 12.48 -3.23
CA ARG A 17 -9.31 11.11 -3.54
C ARG A 17 -8.37 10.63 -2.45
N GLN A 18 -8.71 9.52 -1.80
CA GLN A 18 -8.03 9.09 -0.59
C GLN A 18 -7.82 7.57 -0.56
N ILE A 19 -6.69 7.17 0.02
CA ILE A 19 -6.47 5.77 0.43
C ILE A 19 -6.62 5.70 1.95
N HIS A 20 -7.37 4.73 2.42
CA HIS A 20 -7.60 4.48 3.84
C HIS A 20 -6.81 3.27 4.30
N SER A 21 -6.00 3.42 5.34
CA SER A 21 -5.31 2.31 6.00
C SER A 21 -5.79 2.13 7.43
N PHE A 22 -5.99 0.88 7.81
CA PHE A 22 -6.41 0.47 9.15
C PHE A 22 -5.29 -0.32 9.81
N HIS A 23 -4.86 0.15 10.98
CA HIS A 23 -3.73 -0.41 11.71
C HIS A 23 -4.22 -1.09 12.98
N PHE A 24 -3.85 -2.33 13.15
CA PHE A 24 -4.19 -3.17 14.30
C PHE A 24 -2.94 -3.68 14.99
N GLY A 25 -3.04 -3.97 16.27
CA GLY A 25 -1.95 -4.47 17.10
C GLY A 25 -0.96 -3.38 17.54
N PRO A 26 0.12 -3.79 18.24
CA PRO A 26 1.07 -2.86 18.82
C PRO A 26 1.93 -2.18 17.76
N PRO A 27 1.99 -0.83 17.73
CA PRO A 27 2.73 -0.08 16.70
C PRO A 27 4.25 -0.26 16.78
N GLN A 28 4.76 -0.72 17.94
CA GLN A 28 6.18 -0.97 18.19
C GLN A 28 6.56 -2.45 18.01
N ALA A 29 5.67 -3.27 17.45
CA ALA A 29 5.96 -4.68 17.22
C ALA A 29 7.13 -4.86 16.25
N LYS A 30 7.98 -5.87 16.51
CA LYS A 30 9.09 -6.21 15.61
C LYS A 30 8.63 -6.67 14.23
N GLY A 31 7.42 -7.26 14.15
CA GLY A 31 6.82 -7.73 12.90
C GLY A 31 5.71 -6.80 12.43
N LYS A 32 5.68 -6.52 11.13
CA LYS A 32 4.61 -5.80 10.46
C LYS A 32 4.11 -6.61 9.27
N VAL A 33 2.79 -6.76 9.17
CA VAL A 33 2.11 -7.40 8.05
C VAL A 33 1.33 -6.32 7.29
N TYR A 34 1.53 -6.23 5.99
CA TYR A 34 0.78 -5.34 5.11
C TYR A 34 -0.14 -6.17 4.22
N ILE A 35 -1.42 -5.82 4.20
CA ILE A 35 -2.46 -6.49 3.43
C ILE A 35 -3.21 -5.43 2.64
N GLN A 36 -3.28 -5.59 1.32
CA GLN A 36 -4.08 -4.72 0.47
C GLN A 36 -5.02 -5.51 -0.42
N ALA A 37 -6.09 -4.85 -0.82
CA ALA A 37 -7.04 -5.34 -1.82
C ALA A 37 -7.33 -4.25 -2.85
N SER A 38 -8.00 -4.62 -3.95
CA SER A 38 -8.49 -3.66 -4.95
C SER A 38 -7.38 -2.86 -5.65
N LEU A 39 -6.27 -3.51 -6.00
CA LEU A 39 -5.25 -2.91 -6.87
C LEU A 39 -5.77 -2.88 -8.32
N HIS A 40 -6.34 -3.97 -8.82
CA HIS A 40 -7.34 -3.94 -9.88
C HIS A 40 -8.70 -3.71 -9.22
N ALA A 41 -9.26 -2.52 -9.38
CA ALA A 41 -10.43 -2.10 -8.60
C ALA A 41 -11.75 -2.74 -9.06
N ASP A 42 -11.76 -3.40 -10.20
CA ASP A 42 -12.84 -4.25 -10.69
C ASP A 42 -12.91 -5.64 -10.02
N GLU A 43 -11.87 -6.03 -9.25
CA GLU A 43 -11.81 -7.30 -8.53
C GLU A 43 -12.44 -7.19 -7.13
N LEU A 44 -13.77 -7.15 -7.07
CA LEU A 44 -14.55 -6.95 -5.84
C LEU A 44 -14.33 -7.97 -4.71
N PRO A 45 -14.07 -9.28 -4.97
CA PRO A 45 -13.91 -10.27 -3.90
C PRO A 45 -12.85 -9.91 -2.87
N GLY A 46 -11.74 -9.29 -3.30
CA GLY A 46 -10.68 -8.84 -2.41
C GLY A 46 -11.14 -7.79 -1.39
N MET A 47 -12.00 -6.86 -1.80
CA MET A 47 -12.58 -5.85 -0.91
C MET A 47 -13.51 -6.49 0.13
N LEU A 48 -14.32 -7.46 -0.26
CA LEU A 48 -15.19 -8.19 0.66
C LEU A 48 -14.38 -8.96 1.71
N VAL A 49 -13.31 -9.64 1.29
CA VAL A 49 -12.38 -10.31 2.22
C VAL A 49 -11.76 -9.29 3.18
N ALA A 50 -11.29 -8.15 2.68
CA ALA A 50 -10.71 -7.09 3.51
C ALA A 50 -11.72 -6.51 4.52
N TRP A 51 -13.00 -6.39 4.13
CA TRP A 51 -14.08 -5.96 5.02
C TRP A 51 -14.26 -6.92 6.21
N HIS A 52 -14.37 -8.22 5.95
CA HIS A 52 -14.48 -9.23 7.01
C HIS A 52 -13.21 -9.32 7.86
N LEU A 53 -12.04 -9.22 7.21
CA LEU A 53 -10.76 -9.22 7.91
C LEU A 53 -10.64 -8.03 8.87
N LYS A 54 -11.10 -6.84 8.48
CA LYS A 54 -11.11 -5.65 9.33
C LYS A 54 -11.90 -5.90 10.62
N GLN A 55 -13.08 -6.50 10.52
CA GLN A 55 -13.91 -6.83 11.68
C GLN A 55 -13.19 -7.85 12.59
N ARG A 56 -12.66 -8.92 11.98
CA ARG A 56 -11.95 -9.96 12.72
C ARG A 56 -10.70 -9.46 13.43
N LEU A 57 -9.94 -8.58 12.78
CA LEU A 57 -8.76 -7.95 13.38
C LEU A 57 -9.12 -7.04 14.55
N ALA A 58 -10.24 -6.32 14.48
CA ALA A 58 -10.73 -5.50 15.58
C ALA A 58 -11.08 -6.36 16.82
N GLU A 59 -11.75 -7.50 16.62
CA GLU A 59 -12.05 -8.45 17.69
C GLU A 59 -10.76 -9.02 18.33
N LEU A 60 -9.79 -9.43 17.50
CA LEU A 60 -8.53 -9.98 17.96
C LEU A 60 -7.69 -8.94 18.72
N GLU A 61 -7.71 -7.68 18.28
CA GLU A 61 -7.05 -6.58 18.96
C GLU A 61 -7.69 -6.32 20.32
N ALA A 62 -9.03 -6.25 20.39
CA ALA A 62 -9.77 -6.08 21.64
C ALA A 62 -9.49 -7.21 22.64
N ALA A 63 -9.29 -8.44 22.14
CA ALA A 63 -8.92 -9.61 22.94
C ALA A 63 -7.41 -9.68 23.29
N GLY A 64 -6.59 -8.69 22.90
CA GLY A 64 -5.14 -8.68 23.16
C GLY A 64 -4.35 -9.78 22.45
N ARG A 65 -4.89 -10.34 21.35
CA ARG A 65 -4.32 -11.50 20.66
C ARG A 65 -3.35 -11.16 19.54
N LEU A 66 -3.23 -9.89 19.17
CA LEU A 66 -2.31 -9.46 18.12
C LEU A 66 -0.93 -9.17 18.70
N ARG A 67 0.10 -9.83 18.14
CA ARG A 67 1.51 -9.67 18.53
C ARG A 67 2.34 -8.87 17.53
N SER A 68 1.81 -8.66 16.33
CA SER A 68 2.42 -7.89 15.25
C SER A 68 1.52 -6.73 14.86
N GLU A 69 2.09 -5.69 14.29
CA GLU A 69 1.31 -4.66 13.64
C GLU A 69 0.76 -5.22 12.31
N ILE A 70 -0.55 -5.04 12.08
CA ILE A 70 -1.20 -5.40 10.82
C ILE A 70 -1.76 -4.13 10.21
N VAL A 71 -1.33 -3.81 8.99
CA VAL A 71 -1.82 -2.70 8.19
C VAL A 71 -2.71 -3.25 7.10
N LEU A 72 -3.97 -2.87 7.10
CA LEU A 72 -4.97 -3.29 6.12
C LEU A 72 -5.41 -2.10 5.27
N VAL A 73 -5.29 -2.23 3.95
CA VAL A 73 -5.73 -1.27 2.94
C VAL A 73 -6.81 -1.94 2.08
N PRO A 74 -8.10 -1.75 2.38
CA PRO A 74 -9.19 -2.43 1.67
C PRO A 74 -9.34 -2.03 0.21
N VAL A 75 -9.02 -0.76 -0.11
CA VAL A 75 -9.05 -0.19 -1.46
C VAL A 75 -7.73 0.49 -1.73
N ALA A 76 -6.84 -0.20 -2.43
CA ALA A 76 -5.51 0.34 -2.77
C ALA A 76 -5.55 1.27 -4.00
N ASN A 77 -6.58 1.14 -4.83
CA ASN A 77 -6.73 1.90 -6.07
C ASN A 77 -8.10 2.61 -6.15
N PRO A 78 -8.26 3.77 -5.49
CA PRO A 78 -9.47 4.57 -5.61
C PRO A 78 -9.65 5.16 -7.02
N VAL A 79 -8.56 5.40 -7.76
CA VAL A 79 -8.61 5.88 -9.16
C VAL A 79 -9.36 4.89 -10.04
N GLY A 80 -8.92 3.62 -10.02
CA GLY A 80 -9.60 2.58 -10.80
C GLY A 80 -11.03 2.31 -10.34
N LEU A 81 -11.31 2.48 -9.04
CA LEU A 81 -12.66 2.28 -8.49
C LEU A 81 -13.66 3.34 -9.00
N GLU A 82 -13.21 4.56 -9.27
CA GLU A 82 -14.04 5.64 -9.82
C GLU A 82 -14.35 5.47 -11.32
N GLN A 83 -13.62 4.59 -12.00
CA GLN A 83 -13.76 4.41 -13.45
C GLN A 83 -14.92 3.47 -13.79
N VAL A 84 -16.05 4.07 -14.14
CA VAL A 84 -17.25 3.37 -14.60
C VAL A 84 -17.64 3.89 -15.98
N LEU A 85 -17.76 3.01 -16.95
CA LEU A 85 -18.19 3.35 -18.32
C LEU A 85 -19.41 2.50 -18.68
N MET A 86 -20.54 3.16 -19.00
CA MET A 86 -21.80 2.49 -19.37
C MET A 86 -22.20 1.40 -18.34
N ASP A 87 -22.17 1.74 -17.06
CA ASP A 87 -22.43 0.86 -15.92
C ASP A 87 -21.45 -0.33 -15.74
N VAL A 88 -20.34 -0.33 -16.48
CA VAL A 88 -19.28 -1.35 -16.36
C VAL A 88 -18.09 -0.77 -15.58
N PRO A 89 -17.71 -1.36 -14.42
CA PRO A 89 -16.48 -0.99 -13.73
C PRO A 89 -15.23 -1.33 -14.56
N LEU A 90 -14.35 -0.36 -14.75
CA LEU A 90 -13.10 -0.51 -15.54
C LEU A 90 -11.87 -0.25 -14.65
N GLY A 91 -11.79 -0.97 -13.57
CA GLY A 91 -10.76 -0.75 -12.55
C GLY A 91 -9.41 -1.42 -12.80
N ARG A 92 -9.19 -2.06 -13.94
CA ARG A 92 -7.97 -2.78 -14.28
C ARG A 92 -6.93 -1.90 -14.95
N TYR A 93 -7.37 -0.97 -15.77
CA TYR A 93 -6.53 -0.06 -16.53
C TYR A 93 -6.91 1.39 -16.21
N ASP A 94 -5.91 2.27 -16.18
CA ASP A 94 -6.17 3.70 -16.15
C ASP A 94 -6.71 4.15 -17.51
N LEU A 95 -7.86 4.81 -17.51
CA LEU A 95 -8.53 5.23 -18.75
C LEU A 95 -7.82 6.39 -19.45
N GLU A 96 -7.03 7.18 -18.73
CA GLU A 96 -6.29 8.29 -19.29
C GLU A 96 -5.01 7.83 -20.01
N SER A 97 -4.23 6.99 -19.36
CA SER A 97 -2.94 6.52 -19.86
C SER A 97 -2.98 5.14 -20.56
N GLY A 98 -4.03 4.36 -20.34
CA GLY A 98 -4.14 2.98 -20.79
C GLY A 98 -3.25 2.00 -20.03
N GLN A 99 -2.59 2.42 -18.96
CA GLN A 99 -1.69 1.57 -18.19
C GLN A 99 -2.46 0.64 -17.26
N ASN A 100 -1.97 -0.59 -17.12
CA ASN A 100 -2.52 -1.55 -16.15
C ASN A 100 -2.02 -1.19 -14.75
N PHE A 101 -2.94 -1.02 -13.79
CA PHE A 101 -2.63 -0.61 -12.41
C PHE A 101 -1.76 -1.61 -11.63
N ASN A 102 -1.64 -2.85 -12.07
CA ASN A 102 -0.82 -3.88 -11.44
C ASN A 102 0.34 -4.34 -12.36
N ARG A 103 0.85 -3.44 -13.17
CA ARG A 103 2.02 -3.66 -14.02
C ARG A 103 2.88 -2.39 -14.02
N TRP A 104 4.05 -2.50 -14.61
CA TRP A 104 4.94 -1.35 -14.85
C TRP A 104 5.34 -0.62 -13.57
N PHE A 105 5.50 -1.38 -12.46
CA PHE A 105 6.09 -0.81 -11.25
C PHE A 105 7.50 -0.29 -11.56
N VAL A 106 7.86 0.84 -10.94
CA VAL A 106 9.21 1.38 -11.09
C VAL A 106 10.23 0.37 -10.58
N ASP A 107 11.23 0.06 -11.40
CA ASP A 107 12.36 -0.76 -10.97
C ASP A 107 13.44 0.16 -10.37
N LEU A 108 13.67 0.02 -9.09
CA LEU A 108 14.67 0.78 -8.33
C LEU A 108 15.94 -0.04 -8.06
N SER A 109 16.06 -1.25 -8.63
CA SER A 109 17.14 -2.18 -8.30
C SER A 109 18.51 -1.60 -8.60
N GLU A 110 18.71 -1.00 -9.77
CA GLU A 110 19.98 -0.39 -10.18
C GLU A 110 20.30 0.83 -9.32
N GLU A 111 19.32 1.72 -9.10
CA GLU A 111 19.50 2.93 -8.29
C GLU A 111 19.89 2.58 -6.85
N ILE A 112 19.22 1.60 -6.25
CA ILE A 112 19.52 1.13 -4.88
C ILE A 112 20.85 0.42 -4.86
N GLY A 113 21.13 -0.46 -5.84
CA GLY A 113 22.41 -1.17 -5.95
C GLY A 113 23.60 -0.22 -5.95
N ASN A 114 23.57 0.80 -6.79
CA ASN A 114 24.61 1.82 -6.88
C ASN A 114 24.74 2.64 -5.57
N ALA A 115 23.60 2.93 -4.91
CA ALA A 115 23.61 3.72 -3.67
C ALA A 115 24.23 2.99 -2.48
N ILE A 116 24.22 1.64 -2.48
CA ILE A 116 24.78 0.82 -1.38
C ILE A 116 26.06 0.08 -1.75
N GLU A 117 26.58 0.29 -2.96
CA GLU A 117 27.79 -0.35 -3.44
C GLU A 117 28.95 -0.12 -2.48
N GLY A 118 29.67 -1.19 -2.12
CA GLY A 118 30.80 -1.16 -1.19
C GLY A 118 30.46 -0.86 0.27
N GLN A 119 29.16 -0.69 0.62
CA GLN A 119 28.75 -0.40 2.00
C GLN A 119 28.19 -1.63 2.73
N LEU A 120 27.93 -2.72 2.01
CA LEU A 120 27.47 -3.96 2.62
C LEU A 120 28.61 -4.68 3.33
N ASN A 121 28.29 -5.32 4.46
CA ASN A 121 29.24 -6.08 5.28
C ASN A 121 28.59 -7.38 5.81
N ASP A 122 29.25 -8.07 6.75
CA ASP A 122 28.75 -9.34 7.30
C ASP A 122 27.61 -9.16 8.33
N ASP A 123 27.25 -7.93 8.71
CA ASP A 123 26.14 -7.63 9.60
C ASP A 123 24.84 -7.51 8.82
N ALA A 124 24.01 -8.54 8.90
CA ALA A 124 22.70 -8.59 8.22
C ALA A 124 21.75 -7.48 8.66
N GLN A 125 21.81 -7.04 9.93
CA GLN A 125 20.96 -5.97 10.43
C GLN A 125 21.38 -4.61 9.85
N HIS A 126 22.67 -4.34 9.81
CA HIS A 126 23.23 -3.15 9.15
C HIS A 126 22.81 -3.10 7.67
N ASN A 127 22.99 -4.20 6.95
CA ASN A 127 22.63 -4.29 5.53
C ASN A 127 21.14 -4.04 5.31
N LEU A 128 20.28 -4.59 6.15
CA LEU A 128 18.83 -4.39 6.08
C LEU A 128 18.44 -2.91 6.29
N GLU A 129 19.06 -2.24 7.25
CA GLU A 129 18.80 -0.82 7.53
C GLU A 129 19.28 0.07 6.38
N LEU A 130 20.46 -0.21 5.81
CA LEU A 130 21.03 0.49 4.67
C LEU A 130 20.12 0.36 3.42
N ILE A 131 19.72 -0.87 3.08
CA ILE A 131 18.80 -1.13 1.95
C ILE A 131 17.47 -0.40 2.15
N ARG A 132 16.89 -0.46 3.35
CA ARG A 132 15.62 0.23 3.65
C ARG A 132 15.73 1.75 3.56
N ALA A 133 16.83 2.32 4.02
CA ALA A 133 17.08 3.76 3.91
C ALA A 133 17.21 4.18 2.45
N SER A 134 17.99 3.45 1.65
CA SER A 134 18.17 3.70 0.22
C SER A 134 16.85 3.57 -0.55
N LEU A 135 16.05 2.54 -0.25
CA LEU A 135 14.73 2.37 -0.84
C LEU A 135 13.77 3.54 -0.53
N ARG A 136 13.73 3.99 0.72
CA ARG A 136 12.90 5.16 1.09
C ARG A 136 13.33 6.41 0.32
N ASN A 137 14.62 6.67 0.27
CA ASN A 137 15.16 7.82 -0.46
C ASN A 137 14.84 7.76 -1.95
N ALA A 138 14.92 6.59 -2.57
CA ALA A 138 14.57 6.40 -3.97
C ALA A 138 13.07 6.60 -4.21
N LEU A 139 12.21 6.05 -3.35
CA LEU A 139 10.75 6.25 -3.43
C LEU A 139 10.34 7.71 -3.20
N ASP A 140 11.01 8.42 -2.29
CA ASP A 140 10.71 9.84 -2.04
C ASP A 140 11.04 10.74 -3.25
N ARG A 141 12.00 10.33 -4.08
CA ARG A 141 12.30 11.01 -5.35
C ARG A 141 11.30 10.72 -6.47
N GLN A 142 10.52 9.62 -6.37
CA GLN A 142 9.49 9.25 -7.35
C GLN A 142 8.15 9.97 -7.12
N LYS A 143 8.04 10.83 -6.10
CA LYS A 143 6.81 11.59 -5.87
C LYS A 143 6.53 12.50 -7.06
N PRO A 144 5.26 12.57 -7.54
CA PRO A 144 4.86 13.44 -8.63
C PRO A 144 4.99 14.92 -8.27
#